data_77a545ee856a091005e8e33e8d6039f7
#
_entry.id   77a545ee856a091005e8e33e8d6039f7
#
_cell.length_a   1.000
_cell.length_b   1.000
_cell.length_c   1.000
_cell.angle_alpha   90.00
_cell.angle_beta   90.00
_cell.angle_gamma   90.00
#
_symmetry.space_group_name_H-M   'P 1'
#
loop_
_entity.id
_entity.type
_entity.pdbx_description
1 polymer ?
#
loop_
_entity_poly.entity_id
_entity_poly.type
_entity_poly.pdbx_seq_one_letter_code
_entity_poly.pdbx_strand_id
1 'polypeptide(L)'
;MKRVLHTLLLVVATVLASSCGVSRVKDVKVTSVDFKYITPTSARSLDAVLLLGVDNPAPAMKISALEGIVSYGDRQIVQVKAGELLLQKKSSQVYEVPCTASLVDGVSLLSLIPVFSGSPDALKADVRLHVALKNGPGTDLVFNDLKILNFTR
;
A
#
# COMPACT_ATOMS: atom_id res chain seq x y z
N MET A 1 -2.30 -16.53 -2.91
CA MET A 1 -2.82 -15.42 -2.09
C MET A 1 -2.29 -15.41 -0.66
N LYS A 2 -2.39 -16.48 0.09
CA LYS A 2 -1.91 -16.50 1.50
C LYS A 2 -0.41 -16.19 1.66
N ARG A 3 0.46 -16.62 0.75
CA ARG A 3 1.91 -16.41 0.83
C ARG A 3 2.34 -14.97 0.55
N VAL A 4 1.64 -14.28 -0.34
CA VAL A 4 1.90 -12.86 -0.67
C VAL A 4 1.47 -11.96 0.48
N LEU A 5 0.31 -12.28 1.07
CA LEU A 5 -0.18 -11.58 2.25
C LEU A 5 0.79 -11.75 3.43
N HIS A 6 1.37 -12.95 3.60
CA HIS A 6 2.38 -13.20 4.63
C HIS A 6 3.70 -12.44 4.37
N THR A 7 4.12 -12.31 3.11
CA THR A 7 5.35 -11.58 2.77
C THR A 7 5.17 -10.07 2.93
N LEU A 8 4.03 -9.53 2.51
CA LEU A 8 3.67 -8.13 2.75
C LEU A 8 3.55 -7.85 4.25
N LEU A 9 2.93 -8.76 5.00
CA LEU A 9 2.78 -8.68 6.45
C LEU A 9 4.14 -8.73 7.16
N LEU A 10 5.06 -9.56 6.69
CA LEU A 10 6.40 -9.72 7.27
C LEU A 10 7.26 -8.49 7.00
N VAL A 11 7.15 -7.90 5.81
CA VAL A 11 7.86 -6.66 5.45
C VAL A 11 7.31 -5.47 6.26
N VAL A 12 6.00 -5.33 6.38
CA VAL A 12 5.38 -4.31 7.24
C VAL A 12 5.79 -4.51 8.69
N ALA A 13 5.82 -5.74 9.20
CA ALA A 13 6.23 -6.05 10.57
C ALA A 13 7.71 -5.78 10.84
N THR A 14 8.61 -6.09 9.91
CA THR A 14 10.07 -5.88 10.09
C THR A 14 10.46 -4.41 10.05
N VAL A 15 9.79 -3.60 9.24
CA VAL A 15 10.08 -2.16 9.13
C VAL A 15 9.51 -1.38 10.32
N LEU A 16 8.35 -1.79 10.84
CA LEU A 16 7.82 -1.23 12.08
C LEU A 16 8.70 -1.54 13.30
N ALA A 17 9.53 -2.58 13.23
CA ALA A 17 10.48 -2.93 14.28
C ALA A 17 11.68 -1.98 14.40
N SER A 18 12.01 -1.21 13.36
CA SER A 18 13.19 -0.34 13.32
C SER A 18 12.96 1.11 13.72
N SER A 19 11.73 1.54 13.96
CA SER A 19 11.43 2.90 14.41
C SER A 19 11.37 2.99 15.94
N CYS A 20 12.42 3.45 16.55
CA CYS A 20 12.51 3.78 17.98
C CYS A 20 11.57 4.95 18.35
N GLY A 21 10.31 4.71 18.62
CA GLY A 21 9.36 5.75 19.04
C GLY A 21 7.90 5.32 18.98
N VAL A 22 7.58 4.36 18.13
CA VAL A 22 6.20 3.88 17.97
C VAL A 22 6.16 2.37 18.20
N SER A 23 6.53 1.96 19.41
CA SER A 23 6.68 0.53 19.76
C SER A 23 5.40 -0.31 19.59
N ARG A 24 4.23 0.33 19.52
CA ARG A 24 2.94 -0.36 19.38
C ARG A 24 2.41 -0.43 17.94
N VAL A 25 2.99 0.32 17.00
CA VAL A 25 2.64 0.19 15.57
C VAL A 25 3.05 -1.17 15.02
N LYS A 26 4.04 -1.81 15.64
CA LYS A 26 4.49 -3.17 15.29
C LYS A 26 3.40 -4.24 15.39
N ASP A 27 2.42 -4.00 16.25
CA ASP A 27 1.39 -4.99 16.55
C ASP A 27 0.21 -4.91 15.58
N VAL A 28 0.17 -3.88 14.73
CA VAL A 28 -0.86 -3.72 13.71
C VAL A 28 -0.63 -4.73 12.58
N LYS A 29 -1.67 -5.48 12.24
CA LYS A 29 -1.63 -6.49 11.20
C LYS A 29 -2.66 -6.21 10.12
N VAL A 30 -2.24 -6.29 8.88
CA VAL A 30 -3.15 -6.33 7.73
C VAL A 30 -3.62 -7.78 7.55
N THR A 31 -4.92 -8.01 7.67
CA THR A 31 -5.52 -9.34 7.63
C THR A 31 -6.08 -9.69 6.26
N SER A 32 -6.50 -8.68 5.49
CA SER A 32 -7.00 -8.86 4.14
C SER A 32 -6.82 -7.60 3.31
N VAL A 33 -6.70 -7.78 2.00
CA VAL A 33 -6.72 -6.70 1.00
C VAL A 33 -7.59 -7.15 -0.15
N ASP A 34 -8.60 -6.36 -0.50
CA ASP A 34 -9.51 -6.61 -1.61
C ASP A 34 -9.91 -5.29 -2.25
N PHE A 35 -10.59 -5.33 -3.39
CA PHE A 35 -11.12 -4.18 -4.07
C PHE A 35 -12.66 -4.18 -3.98
N LYS A 36 -13.24 -3.07 -3.54
CA LYS A 36 -14.69 -2.88 -3.60
C LYS A 36 -15.14 -2.57 -5.02
N TYR A 37 -14.43 -1.66 -5.68
CA TYR A 37 -14.61 -1.35 -7.10
C TYR A 37 -13.34 -0.68 -7.67
N ILE A 38 -13.25 -0.72 -8.99
CA ILE A 38 -12.21 -0.04 -9.78
C ILE A 38 -12.94 0.66 -10.92
N THR A 39 -12.74 1.96 -11.06
CA THR A 39 -13.38 2.79 -12.10
C THR A 39 -12.33 3.54 -12.89
N PRO A 40 -12.17 3.27 -14.19
CA PRO A 40 -11.35 4.10 -15.05
C PRO A 40 -11.87 5.54 -15.10
N THR A 41 -11.02 6.51 -14.81
CA THR A 41 -11.34 7.94 -14.85
C THR A 41 -10.81 8.62 -16.11
N SER A 42 -9.77 8.04 -16.70
CA SER A 42 -9.22 8.46 -18.00
C SER A 42 -8.45 7.33 -18.65
N ALA A 43 -7.89 7.59 -19.83
CA ALA A 43 -6.97 6.64 -20.48
C ALA A 43 -5.67 6.40 -19.69
N ARG A 44 -5.41 7.19 -18.65
CA ARG A 44 -4.15 7.15 -17.88
C ARG A 44 -4.36 7.04 -16.38
N SER A 45 -5.60 7.03 -15.91
CA SER A 45 -5.91 6.99 -14.48
C SER A 45 -7.15 6.17 -14.17
N LEU A 46 -7.17 5.64 -12.96
CA LEU A 46 -8.31 4.94 -12.39
C LEU A 46 -8.48 5.33 -10.91
N ASP A 47 -9.70 5.31 -10.46
CA ASP A 47 -10.04 5.37 -9.05
C ASP A 47 -10.46 3.98 -8.56
N ALA A 48 -10.07 3.67 -7.34
CA ALA A 48 -10.46 2.43 -6.70
C ALA A 48 -10.78 2.65 -5.23
N VAL A 49 -11.52 1.75 -4.64
CA VAL A 49 -11.65 1.66 -3.19
C VAL A 49 -11.12 0.30 -2.75
N LEU A 50 -10.10 0.34 -1.91
CA LEU A 50 -9.55 -0.83 -1.26
C LEU A 50 -10.39 -1.17 -0.03
N LEU A 51 -10.65 -2.46 0.16
CA LEU A 51 -11.15 -3.03 1.40
C LEU A 51 -9.96 -3.58 2.17
N LEU A 52 -9.53 -2.87 3.20
CA LEU A 52 -8.35 -3.21 3.98
C LEU A 52 -8.77 -3.75 5.35
N GLY A 53 -8.65 -5.06 5.54
CA GLY A 53 -8.83 -5.68 6.85
C GLY A 53 -7.61 -5.41 7.72
N VAL A 54 -7.84 -4.81 8.90
CA VAL A 54 -6.76 -4.45 9.83
C VAL A 54 -7.13 -4.88 11.24
N ASP A 55 -6.21 -5.57 11.88
CA ASP A 55 -6.22 -5.84 13.30
C ASP A 55 -5.27 -4.87 14.01
N ASN A 56 -5.84 -3.97 14.79
CA ASN A 56 -5.10 -2.95 15.52
C ASN A 56 -5.26 -3.14 17.03
N PRO A 57 -4.33 -3.82 17.71
CA PRO A 57 -4.34 -3.94 19.17
C PRO A 57 -3.83 -2.67 19.89
N ALA A 58 -3.31 -1.71 19.14
CA ALA A 58 -2.69 -0.49 19.63
C ALA A 58 -3.71 0.66 19.82
N PRO A 59 -3.32 1.83 20.32
CA PRO A 59 -4.14 3.03 20.32
C PRO A 59 -4.59 3.44 18.91
N ALA A 60 -5.61 4.29 18.84
CA ALA A 60 -6.05 4.85 17.55
C ALA A 60 -4.92 5.61 16.87
N MET A 61 -4.77 5.41 15.57
CA MET A 61 -3.74 6.07 14.77
C MET A 61 -4.29 6.50 13.41
N LYS A 62 -3.73 7.58 12.89
CA LYS A 62 -4.06 8.12 11.60
C LYS A 62 -2.93 7.80 10.62
N ILE A 63 -3.29 7.22 9.49
CA ILE A 63 -2.40 7.04 8.34
C ILE A 63 -2.80 8.07 7.30
N SER A 64 -1.86 8.83 6.81
CA SER A 64 -2.08 9.88 5.82
C SER A 64 -0.91 9.97 4.84
N ALA A 65 -1.07 10.78 3.80
CA ALA A 65 -0.05 11.00 2.77
C ALA A 65 0.52 9.70 2.19
N LEU A 66 -0.34 8.67 2.02
CA LEU A 66 0.09 7.41 1.42
C LEU A 66 0.26 7.60 -0.08
N GLU A 67 1.49 7.45 -0.51
CA GLU A 67 1.90 7.49 -1.90
C GLU A 67 2.73 6.25 -2.24
N GLY A 68 2.49 5.70 -3.42
CA GLY A 68 3.22 4.55 -3.94
C GLY A 68 3.67 4.79 -5.37
N ILE A 69 4.84 4.30 -5.72
CA ILE A 69 5.33 4.25 -7.10
C ILE A 69 5.64 2.81 -7.44
N VAL A 70 4.98 2.32 -8.47
CA VAL A 70 5.22 0.97 -8.99
C VAL A 70 6.19 1.09 -10.17
N SER A 71 7.23 0.26 -10.14
CA SER A 71 8.25 0.17 -11.18
C SER A 71 8.33 -1.24 -11.76
N TYR A 72 8.66 -1.32 -13.04
CA TYR A 72 9.01 -2.56 -13.72
C TYR A 72 10.46 -2.49 -14.18
N GLY A 73 11.32 -3.30 -13.59
CA GLY A 73 12.76 -3.08 -13.67
C GLY A 73 13.14 -1.72 -13.08
N ASP A 74 13.84 -0.91 -13.85
CA ASP A 74 14.25 0.44 -13.45
C ASP A 74 13.30 1.56 -13.91
N ARG A 75 12.16 1.19 -14.53
CA ARG A 75 11.21 2.15 -15.07
C ARG A 75 9.98 2.28 -14.18
N GLN A 76 9.73 3.49 -13.67
CA GLN A 76 8.48 3.81 -13.01
C GLN A 76 7.32 3.78 -13.99
N ILE A 77 6.23 3.11 -13.62
CA ILE A 77 5.07 2.90 -14.52
C ILE A 77 3.77 3.46 -13.97
N VAL A 78 3.54 3.34 -12.65
CA VAL A 78 2.28 3.76 -12.01
C VAL A 78 2.58 4.51 -10.72
N GLN A 79 1.90 5.61 -10.51
CA GLN A 79 1.84 6.32 -9.23
C GLN A 79 0.48 6.07 -8.58
N VAL A 80 0.49 5.73 -7.31
CA VAL A 80 -0.70 5.49 -6.50
C VAL A 80 -0.75 6.50 -5.36
N LYS A 81 -1.91 7.08 -5.12
CA LYS A 81 -2.21 7.91 -3.95
C LYS A 81 -3.43 7.38 -3.25
N ALA A 82 -3.37 7.26 -1.95
CA ALA A 82 -4.51 6.82 -1.15
C ALA A 82 -4.94 7.91 -0.16
N GLY A 83 -6.23 7.86 0.18
CA GLY A 83 -6.83 8.74 1.17
C GLY A 83 -6.36 8.43 2.59
N GLU A 84 -6.78 9.28 3.51
CA GLU A 84 -6.50 9.10 4.93
C GLU A 84 -7.24 7.90 5.49
N LEU A 85 -6.62 7.23 6.44
CA LEU A 85 -7.18 6.09 7.15
C LEU A 85 -7.03 6.29 8.65
N LEU A 86 -8.15 6.26 9.38
CA LEU A 86 -8.16 6.31 10.82
C LEU A 86 -8.38 4.90 11.40
N LEU A 87 -7.33 4.30 11.92
CA LEU A 87 -7.40 3.02 12.59
C LEU A 87 -7.95 3.21 14.01
N GLN A 88 -9.06 2.54 14.29
CA GLN A 88 -9.65 2.56 15.64
C GLN A 88 -8.78 1.78 16.62
N LYS A 89 -8.77 2.23 17.89
CA LYS A 89 -8.05 1.55 18.96
C LYS A 89 -8.63 0.15 19.21
N LYS A 90 -7.75 -0.81 19.46
CA LYS A 90 -8.14 -2.17 19.86
C LYS A 90 -9.29 -2.73 19.01
N SER A 91 -9.16 -2.63 17.70
CA SER A 91 -10.20 -3.02 16.74
C SER A 91 -9.66 -3.98 15.69
N SER A 92 -10.53 -4.87 15.25
CA SER A 92 -10.30 -5.71 14.09
C SER A 92 -11.48 -5.50 13.13
N GLN A 93 -11.24 -4.80 12.02
CA GLN A 93 -12.30 -4.44 11.08
C GLN A 93 -11.76 -4.17 9.67
N VAL A 94 -12.68 -4.07 8.74
CA VAL A 94 -12.37 -3.72 7.34
C VAL A 94 -12.61 -2.22 7.14
N TYR A 95 -11.60 -1.56 6.58
CA TYR A 95 -11.62 -0.15 6.23
C TYR A 95 -11.76 0.03 4.72
N GLU A 96 -12.54 1.01 4.31
CA GLU A 96 -12.62 1.47 2.93
C GLU A 96 -11.60 2.59 2.72
N VAL A 97 -10.64 2.37 1.82
CA VAL A 97 -9.57 3.32 1.53
C VAL A 97 -9.67 3.74 0.07
N PRO A 98 -10.15 4.97 -0.22
CA PRO A 98 -10.14 5.47 -1.58
C PRO A 98 -8.71 5.68 -2.06
N CYS A 99 -8.43 5.26 -3.29
CA CYS A 99 -7.13 5.46 -3.91
C CYS A 99 -7.29 5.81 -5.40
N THR A 100 -6.31 6.54 -5.90
CA THR A 100 -6.17 6.89 -7.31
C THR A 100 -4.84 6.35 -7.82
N ALA A 101 -4.87 5.65 -8.94
CA ALA A 101 -3.68 5.21 -9.64
C ALA A 101 -3.59 5.92 -11.00
N SER A 102 -2.41 6.40 -11.35
CA SER A 102 -2.16 7.06 -12.64
C SER A 102 -0.85 6.60 -13.25
N LEU A 103 -0.83 6.55 -14.58
CA LEU A 103 0.40 6.26 -15.33
C LEU A 103 1.38 7.42 -15.16
N VAL A 104 2.63 7.10 -14.92
CA VAL A 104 3.73 8.09 -14.91
C VAL A 104 3.88 8.69 -16.31
N ASP A 105 4.33 9.94 -16.37
CA ASP A 105 4.53 10.64 -17.63
C ASP A 105 5.45 9.87 -18.59
N GLY A 106 5.03 9.83 -19.86
CA GLY A 106 5.71 9.04 -20.89
C GLY A 106 5.38 7.54 -20.91
N VAL A 107 4.56 7.05 -19.97
CA VAL A 107 4.05 5.68 -19.97
C VAL A 107 2.67 5.64 -20.62
N SER A 108 2.45 4.68 -21.51
CA SER A 108 1.15 4.41 -22.14
C SER A 108 0.62 3.05 -21.74
N LEU A 109 -0.68 2.81 -21.89
CA LEU A 109 -1.27 1.49 -21.63
C LEU A 109 -0.61 0.38 -22.48
N LEU A 110 -0.22 0.69 -23.71
CA LEU A 110 0.48 -0.27 -24.58
C LEU A 110 1.86 -0.66 -24.03
N SER A 111 2.53 0.28 -23.35
CA SER A 111 3.82 -0.01 -22.73
C SER A 111 3.72 -0.89 -21.47
N LEU A 112 2.52 -1.15 -20.99
CA LEU A 112 2.27 -2.07 -19.87
C LEU A 112 2.09 -3.53 -20.33
N ILE A 113 1.89 -3.79 -21.62
CA ILE A 113 1.73 -5.17 -22.12
C ILE A 113 2.87 -6.09 -21.67
N PRO A 114 4.16 -5.70 -21.76
CA PRO A 114 5.25 -6.52 -21.27
C PRO A 114 5.20 -6.76 -19.75
N VAL A 115 4.61 -5.85 -19.00
CA VAL A 115 4.45 -5.98 -17.55
C VAL A 115 3.48 -7.11 -17.22
N PHE A 116 2.38 -7.22 -17.95
CA PHE A 116 1.38 -8.27 -17.74
C PHE A 116 1.80 -9.64 -18.27
N SER A 117 2.67 -9.67 -19.28
CA SER A 117 3.20 -10.90 -19.87
C SER A 117 4.60 -11.28 -19.38
N GLY A 118 5.24 -10.39 -18.62
CA GLY A 118 6.61 -10.56 -18.15
C GLY A 118 6.71 -11.26 -16.79
N SER A 119 7.91 -11.25 -16.23
CA SER A 119 8.17 -11.80 -14.92
C SER A 119 7.62 -10.90 -13.81
N PRO A 120 6.76 -11.40 -12.91
CA PRO A 120 6.27 -10.62 -11.78
C PRO A 120 7.38 -10.20 -10.82
N ASP A 121 8.53 -10.87 -10.83
CA ASP A 121 9.69 -10.54 -9.99
C ASP A 121 10.34 -9.19 -10.36
N ALA A 122 10.06 -8.67 -11.55
CA ALA A 122 10.53 -7.36 -11.99
C ALA A 122 9.67 -6.20 -11.49
N LEU A 123 8.49 -6.48 -10.90
CA LEU A 123 7.62 -5.47 -10.31
C LEU A 123 8.06 -5.14 -8.89
N LYS A 124 8.29 -3.86 -8.66
CA LYS A 124 8.66 -3.31 -7.36
C LYS A 124 7.78 -2.12 -7.01
N ALA A 125 7.58 -1.86 -5.73
CA ALA A 125 6.90 -0.67 -5.24
C ALA A 125 7.75 0.06 -4.20
N ASP A 126 7.78 1.37 -4.34
CA ASP A 126 8.25 2.28 -3.29
C ASP A 126 7.02 2.92 -2.65
N VAL A 127 6.90 2.84 -1.36
CA VAL A 127 5.73 3.35 -0.62
C VAL A 127 6.18 4.32 0.46
N ARG A 128 5.51 5.46 0.53
CA ARG A 128 5.69 6.46 1.58
C ARG A 128 4.35 6.72 2.24
N LEU A 129 4.35 6.81 3.56
CA LEU A 129 3.16 7.15 4.32
C LEU A 129 3.54 7.87 5.62
N HIS A 130 2.60 8.64 6.16
CA HIS A 130 2.72 9.28 7.46
C HIS A 130 1.81 8.60 8.46
N VAL A 131 2.36 8.18 9.60
CA VAL A 131 1.60 7.57 10.71
C VAL A 131 1.68 8.47 11.92
N ALA A 132 0.54 8.83 12.49
CA ALA A 132 0.45 9.60 13.72
C ALA A 132 -0.51 8.93 14.71
N LEU A 133 -0.18 8.95 15.98
CA LEU A 133 -1.14 8.65 17.04
C LEU A 133 -2.18 9.76 17.10
N LYS A 134 -3.43 9.43 17.45
CA LYS A 134 -4.54 10.40 17.47
C LYS A 134 -4.24 11.68 18.25
N ASN A 135 -3.47 11.57 19.34
CA ASN A 135 -3.07 12.69 20.20
C ASN A 135 -1.55 12.69 20.45
N GLY A 136 -0.75 12.24 19.50
CA GLY A 136 0.68 12.07 19.67
C GLY A 136 1.48 12.48 18.44
N PRO A 137 2.81 12.37 18.52
CA PRO A 137 3.68 12.66 17.41
C PRO A 137 3.44 11.68 16.25
N GLY A 138 3.69 12.14 15.04
CA GLY A 138 3.70 11.33 13.83
C GLY A 138 5.11 11.05 13.34
N THR A 139 5.23 10.09 12.46
CA THR A 139 6.47 9.74 11.78
C THR A 139 6.20 9.34 10.33
N ASP A 140 7.14 9.66 9.46
CA ASP A 140 7.11 9.21 8.07
C ASP A 140 7.78 7.85 7.96
N LEU A 141 7.12 6.94 7.26
CA LEU A 141 7.63 5.63 6.92
C LEU A 141 7.86 5.57 5.42
N VAL A 142 9.03 5.08 5.03
CA VAL A 142 9.40 4.89 3.63
C VAL A 142 9.84 3.45 3.44
N PHE A 143 9.25 2.81 2.45
CA PHE A 143 9.56 1.43 2.07
C PHE A 143 10.00 1.45 0.61
N ASN A 144 11.20 0.94 0.35
CA ASN A 144 11.75 0.89 -0.99
C ASN A 144 11.88 -0.55 -1.46
N ASP A 145 11.78 -0.73 -2.77
CA ASP A 145 11.99 -2.02 -3.44
C ASP A 145 11.10 -3.17 -2.92
N LEU A 146 9.87 -2.86 -2.52
CA LEU A 146 8.90 -3.88 -2.15
C LEU A 146 8.57 -4.72 -3.39
N LYS A 147 8.85 -6.01 -3.34
CA LYS A 147 8.48 -6.93 -4.41
C LYS A 147 6.98 -7.15 -4.43
N ILE A 148 6.35 -6.84 -5.56
CA ILE A 148 4.94 -7.12 -5.78
C ILE A 148 4.83 -8.53 -6.35
N LEU A 149 4.76 -9.52 -5.46
CA LEU A 149 4.60 -10.92 -5.84
C LEU A 149 3.12 -11.22 -6.13
N ASN A 150 2.80 -11.45 -7.41
CA ASN A 150 1.54 -12.06 -7.89
C ASN A 150 0.22 -11.34 -7.56
N PHE A 151 -0.08 -10.29 -8.30
CA PHE A 151 -1.46 -9.82 -8.47
C PHE A 151 -2.19 -10.53 -9.63
N THR A 152 -1.63 -11.60 -10.18
CA THR A 152 -2.27 -12.39 -11.22
C THR A 152 -2.87 -13.64 -10.61
N ARG A 153 -4.08 -13.51 -10.13
CA ARG A 153 -5.16 -14.51 -10.27
C ARG A 153 -6.48 -13.95 -9.85
#